data_625237b423adaae00c3f04522ac8634b
#
_entry.id   625237b423adaae00c3f04522ac8634b
#
_cell.length_a   1.000
_cell.length_b   1.000
_cell.length_c   1.000
_cell.angle_alpha   90.00
_cell.angle_beta   90.00
_cell.angle_gamma   90.00
#
_symmetry.space_group_name_H-M   'P 1'
#
loop_
_entity.id
_entity.type
_entity.pdbx_description
1 polymer ?
#
loop_
_entity_poly.entity_id
_entity_poly.type
_entity_poly.pdbx_seq_one_letter_code
_entity_poly.pdbx_strand_id
1 'polypeptide(L)'
;MTALTRLAVPLLALTLAGCAAGSGSAVGPTAPGDTTTPGGGTTTGPTNLSYQFGAKFEPPAGRVVHGLGQWKEYNLKYVPLLPAAHQPASELIFLSIADSLRPWNPAQIAAALAAMDALGRIPLVDIAPRGNQPFPAELAQLADPLYAIDDEVANGTKWDSRLQDLVNVFKAFRKPVLARIGGEFSGNWNGYHPYEYPKAFRKIVNMFRAAGVNNVAFVWCYEPAAPGDFDEQNASGAYKWYPGADVVDWFSIDFFAKGDISGPTSAHNGLSAYGRTLKFLDMAVAAQKPVVIAESAPEQFDLAKPAEATAAWSEWFAPYFALIAGRPEIKWFTYVTYDWTQGSYYASQGWKNNDLAVSGPMVAQYAAELAKPKYLHASETSLLKDYALFK
;
A
#
# COMPACT_ATOMS: atom_id res chain seq x y z
N MET A 1 -7.41 39.70 -23.46
CA MET A 1 -8.44 38.64 -23.56
C MET A 1 -7.84 37.50 -24.37
N THR A 2 -7.21 36.52 -23.73
CA THR A 2 -6.62 35.36 -24.38
C THR A 2 -7.18 34.15 -23.64
N ALA A 3 -7.92 33.35 -24.39
CA ALA A 3 -8.61 32.16 -23.88
C ALA A 3 -7.60 31.09 -23.47
N LEU A 4 -7.59 30.72 -22.20
CA LEU A 4 -6.88 29.54 -21.69
C LEU A 4 -7.69 28.29 -22.04
N THR A 5 -7.20 27.55 -22.99
CA THR A 5 -7.71 26.23 -23.36
C THR A 5 -7.39 25.26 -22.22
N ARG A 6 -8.41 24.78 -21.54
CA ARG A 6 -8.31 23.73 -20.51
C ARG A 6 -7.98 22.41 -21.20
N LEU A 7 -6.77 21.91 -21.04
CA LEU A 7 -6.43 20.53 -21.38
C LEU A 7 -6.90 19.65 -20.22
N ALA A 8 -8.01 18.96 -20.46
CA ALA A 8 -8.45 17.88 -19.59
C ALA A 8 -7.53 16.68 -19.79
N VAL A 9 -6.80 16.30 -18.77
CA VAL A 9 -6.05 15.03 -18.73
C VAL A 9 -7.07 13.90 -18.56
N PRO A 10 -7.14 12.92 -19.46
CA PRO A 10 -8.06 11.81 -19.30
C PRO A 10 -7.58 10.89 -18.17
N LEU A 11 -8.30 10.90 -17.06
CA LEU A 11 -8.21 9.87 -16.06
C LEU A 11 -8.84 8.60 -16.64
N LEU A 12 -8.01 7.60 -16.91
CA LEU A 12 -8.41 6.38 -17.63
C LEU A 12 -9.49 5.63 -16.87
N ALA A 13 -10.64 5.50 -17.51
CA ALA A 13 -11.77 4.73 -17.03
C ALA A 13 -11.40 3.24 -16.91
N LEU A 14 -11.82 2.62 -15.81
CA LEU A 14 -11.77 1.17 -15.63
C LEU A 14 -12.76 0.52 -16.61
N THR A 15 -12.31 0.15 -17.81
CA THR A 15 -13.11 -0.67 -18.72
C THR A 15 -12.82 -2.14 -18.42
N LEU A 16 -13.80 -2.81 -17.83
CA LEU A 16 -13.86 -4.26 -17.74
C LEU A 16 -14.23 -4.82 -19.12
N ALA A 17 -13.27 -5.33 -19.86
CA ALA A 17 -13.52 -6.19 -21.00
C ALA A 17 -13.84 -7.60 -20.47
N GLY A 18 -15.08 -8.00 -20.53
CA GLY A 18 -15.52 -9.36 -20.25
C GLY A 18 -15.05 -10.31 -21.37
N CYS A 19 -14.29 -11.34 -21.03
CA CYS A 19 -14.07 -12.48 -21.90
C CYS A 19 -15.16 -13.52 -21.64
N ALA A 20 -15.99 -13.77 -22.65
CA ALA A 20 -16.95 -14.86 -22.65
C ALA A 20 -16.24 -16.22 -22.74
N ALA A 21 -16.59 -17.14 -21.87
CA ALA A 21 -16.12 -18.52 -21.90
C ALA A 21 -16.90 -19.31 -22.96
N GLY A 22 -16.17 -19.86 -23.93
CA GLY A 22 -16.68 -20.86 -24.85
C GLY A 22 -16.63 -22.26 -24.23
N SER A 23 -17.79 -22.92 -24.17
CA SER A 23 -17.94 -24.31 -23.76
C SER A 23 -17.53 -25.27 -24.88
N GLY A 24 -16.69 -26.27 -24.56
CA GLY A 24 -16.40 -27.39 -25.43
C GLY A 24 -16.26 -28.68 -24.63
N SER A 25 -17.30 -29.53 -24.71
CA SER A 25 -17.30 -30.86 -24.14
C SER A 25 -16.59 -31.85 -25.06
N ALA A 26 -15.78 -32.75 -24.51
CA ALA A 26 -15.42 -34.03 -25.17
C ALA A 26 -15.29 -35.13 -24.15
N VAL A 27 -15.94 -36.27 -24.47
CA VAL A 27 -16.18 -37.47 -23.66
C VAL A 27 -15.11 -38.54 -23.92
N GLY A 28 -14.63 -39.19 -22.86
CA GLY A 28 -14.19 -40.55 -22.59
C GLY A 28 -13.21 -41.30 -23.53
N PRO A 29 -12.64 -42.43 -23.13
CA PRO A 29 -13.23 -43.51 -22.36
C PRO A 29 -12.35 -44.12 -21.20
N THR A 30 -13.01 -45.05 -20.48
CA THR A 30 -12.63 -45.76 -19.26
C THR A 30 -11.70 -46.98 -19.41
N ALA A 31 -10.95 -47.23 -18.32
CA ALA A 31 -10.67 -48.48 -17.60
C ALA A 31 -9.40 -49.28 -17.96
N PRO A 32 -8.90 -50.22 -17.13
CA PRO A 32 -9.17 -50.49 -15.71
C PRO A 32 -7.91 -50.62 -14.80
N GLY A 33 -8.16 -50.64 -13.53
CA GLY A 33 -7.47 -50.83 -12.33
C GLY A 33 -6.16 -51.60 -12.21
N ASP A 34 -5.36 -51.16 -11.24
CA ASP A 34 -4.63 -52.07 -10.39
C ASP A 34 -4.46 -51.49 -8.98
N THR A 35 -4.61 -52.40 -8.01
CA THR A 35 -4.61 -52.15 -6.58
C THR A 35 -3.20 -52.25 -6.02
N THR A 36 -2.69 -51.19 -5.39
CA THR A 36 -1.67 -51.34 -4.33
C THR A 36 -1.93 -50.30 -3.22
N THR A 37 -2.09 -50.80 -2.03
CA THR A 37 -2.37 -50.13 -0.77
C THR A 37 -1.14 -49.41 -0.21
N PRO A 38 -1.28 -48.49 0.76
CA PRO A 38 -0.68 -47.19 0.79
C PRO A 38 0.55 -47.09 1.67
N GLY A 39 1.52 -46.36 1.20
CA GLY A 39 2.54 -45.78 2.04
C GLY A 39 1.98 -44.59 2.77
N GLY A 40 2.06 -44.59 4.11
CA GLY A 40 1.59 -43.52 4.95
C GLY A 40 2.17 -42.14 4.57
N GLY A 41 1.31 -41.28 4.02
CA GLY A 41 1.58 -39.88 3.89
C GLY A 41 1.58 -39.26 5.28
N THR A 42 2.74 -38.91 5.81
CA THR A 42 2.86 -37.99 6.93
C THR A 42 2.28 -36.66 6.50
N THR A 43 1.03 -36.38 6.90
CA THR A 43 0.50 -35.05 6.95
C THR A 43 1.37 -34.28 7.96
N THR A 44 2.36 -33.55 7.46
CA THR A 44 3.02 -32.52 8.26
C THR A 44 1.93 -31.53 8.68
N GLY A 45 1.50 -31.65 9.92
CA GLY A 45 0.65 -30.64 10.57
C GLY A 45 1.30 -29.28 10.49
N PRO A 46 0.55 -28.21 10.73
CA PRO A 46 1.05 -26.85 10.56
C PRO A 46 2.32 -26.67 11.38
N THR A 47 3.43 -26.38 10.71
CA THR A 47 4.64 -25.88 11.34
C THR A 47 4.23 -24.77 12.30
N ASN A 48 4.71 -24.80 13.52
CA ASN A 48 4.43 -23.79 14.55
C ASN A 48 5.04 -22.46 14.07
N LEU A 49 4.25 -21.68 13.30
CA LEU A 49 4.69 -20.39 12.77
C LEU A 49 4.79 -19.40 13.94
N SER A 50 5.93 -18.72 14.06
CA SER A 50 6.11 -17.63 15.02
C SER A 50 5.89 -16.29 14.31
N TYR A 51 5.35 -15.31 15.04
CA TYR A 51 5.12 -13.96 14.58
C TYR A 51 5.78 -13.00 15.58
N GLN A 52 6.40 -11.93 15.08
CA GLN A 52 7.23 -11.07 15.92
C GLN A 52 6.39 -10.16 16.82
N PHE A 53 5.32 -9.57 16.28
CA PHE A 53 4.45 -8.62 16.98
C PHE A 53 3.07 -9.21 17.30
N GLY A 54 2.70 -10.30 16.65
CA GLY A 54 1.38 -10.89 16.77
C GLY A 54 0.26 -10.04 16.16
N ALA A 55 0.62 -9.10 15.28
CA ALA A 55 -0.33 -8.23 14.61
C ALA A 55 -1.19 -9.01 13.60
N LYS A 56 -2.39 -8.52 13.34
CA LYS A 56 -3.29 -9.08 12.34
C LYS A 56 -2.65 -9.06 10.96
N PHE A 57 -2.67 -10.19 10.25
CA PHE A 57 -2.08 -10.39 8.92
C PHE A 57 -0.56 -10.22 8.85
N GLU A 58 0.13 -10.27 9.96
CA GLU A 58 1.58 -10.28 10.00
C GLU A 58 2.11 -11.55 9.31
N PRO A 59 3.13 -11.46 8.42
CA PRO A 59 3.82 -12.62 7.92
C PRO A 59 4.67 -13.27 9.02
N PRO A 60 5.03 -14.56 8.88
CA PRO A 60 5.90 -15.24 9.85
C PRO A 60 7.20 -14.46 10.09
N ALA A 61 7.80 -14.67 11.26
CA ALA A 61 9.08 -14.05 11.61
C ALA A 61 10.13 -14.33 10.52
N GLY A 62 10.87 -13.29 10.14
CA GLY A 62 11.86 -13.36 9.05
C GLY A 62 11.28 -13.33 7.63
N ARG A 63 9.95 -13.26 7.48
CA ARG A 63 9.29 -13.12 6.17
C ARG A 63 8.79 -11.70 5.95
N VAL A 64 8.78 -11.27 4.68
CA VAL A 64 8.34 -9.95 4.24
C VAL A 64 7.44 -10.11 3.01
N VAL A 65 6.25 -9.55 3.05
CA VAL A 65 5.34 -9.53 1.90
C VAL A 65 5.82 -8.50 0.87
N HIS A 66 5.82 -8.85 -0.42
CA HIS A 66 6.00 -7.86 -1.47
C HIS A 66 4.71 -7.62 -2.25
N GLY A 67 4.48 -6.35 -2.64
CA GLY A 67 3.27 -5.88 -3.27
C GLY A 67 3.50 -4.96 -4.45
N LEU A 68 2.39 -4.57 -5.06
CA LEU A 68 2.30 -3.65 -6.20
C LEU A 68 1.68 -2.33 -5.78
N GLY A 69 2.13 -1.23 -6.40
CA GLY A 69 1.49 0.07 -6.32
C GLY A 69 0.17 0.14 -7.10
N GLN A 70 -0.42 1.32 -7.06
CA GLN A 70 -1.79 1.59 -7.52
C GLN A 70 -2.00 1.69 -9.05
N TRP A 71 -0.94 1.69 -9.85
CA TRP A 71 -1.02 1.95 -11.31
C TRP A 71 -1.22 0.65 -12.10
N LYS A 72 -2.48 0.26 -12.23
CA LYS A 72 -2.90 -1.02 -12.82
C LYS A 72 -2.33 -1.26 -14.22
N GLU A 73 -2.32 -0.27 -15.09
CA GLU A 73 -1.80 -0.37 -16.46
C GLU A 73 -0.28 -0.67 -16.49
N TYR A 74 0.47 -0.21 -15.52
CA TYR A 74 1.90 -0.52 -15.36
C TYR A 74 2.08 -1.90 -14.72
N ASN A 75 1.26 -2.23 -13.72
CA ASN A 75 1.26 -3.55 -13.11
C ASN A 75 1.01 -4.66 -14.15
N LEU A 76 0.10 -4.43 -15.09
CA LEU A 76 -0.21 -5.38 -16.18
C LEU A 76 0.98 -5.59 -17.14
N LYS A 77 1.90 -4.64 -17.27
CA LYS A 77 3.13 -4.79 -18.07
C LYS A 77 4.22 -5.49 -17.28
N TYR A 78 4.37 -5.15 -16.01
CA TYR A 78 5.47 -5.61 -15.16
C TYR A 78 5.24 -7.03 -14.62
N VAL A 79 4.07 -7.34 -14.10
CA VAL A 79 3.76 -8.63 -13.43
C VAL A 79 4.04 -9.85 -14.32
N PRO A 80 3.71 -9.85 -15.63
CA PRO A 80 4.03 -10.98 -16.50
C PRO A 80 5.53 -11.23 -16.69
N LEU A 81 6.39 -10.28 -16.34
CA LEU A 81 7.85 -10.41 -16.43
C LEU A 81 8.44 -11.12 -15.20
N LEU A 82 7.65 -11.26 -14.12
CA LEU A 82 8.07 -12.00 -12.93
C LEU A 82 7.83 -13.51 -13.10
N PRO A 83 8.69 -14.36 -12.52
CA PRO A 83 8.41 -15.80 -12.43
C PRO A 83 7.06 -16.08 -11.75
N ALA A 84 6.34 -17.11 -12.22
CA ALA A 84 5.04 -17.49 -11.66
C ALA A 84 5.08 -17.77 -10.15
N ALA A 85 6.20 -18.28 -9.65
CA ALA A 85 6.40 -18.53 -8.21
C ALA A 85 6.62 -17.24 -7.40
N HIS A 86 6.92 -16.12 -8.04
CA HIS A 86 7.29 -14.86 -7.37
C HIS A 86 6.25 -13.74 -7.61
N GLN A 87 4.99 -14.13 -7.83
CA GLN A 87 3.91 -13.16 -8.05
C GLN A 87 3.64 -12.34 -6.78
N PRO A 88 3.34 -11.04 -6.93
CA PRO A 88 3.07 -10.14 -5.79
C PRO A 88 1.91 -10.62 -4.93
N ALA A 89 2.10 -10.57 -3.61
CA ALA A 89 1.11 -11.00 -2.63
C ALA A 89 0.15 -9.89 -2.19
N SER A 90 0.34 -8.66 -2.69
CA SER A 90 -0.50 -7.51 -2.33
C SER A 90 -0.58 -6.52 -3.49
N GLU A 91 -1.62 -5.69 -3.46
CA GLU A 91 -1.79 -4.58 -4.40
C GLU A 91 -2.47 -3.40 -3.70
N LEU A 92 -1.92 -2.19 -3.91
CA LEU A 92 -2.44 -0.95 -3.36
C LEU A 92 -3.51 -0.37 -4.28
N ILE A 93 -4.62 0.10 -3.68
CA ILE A 93 -5.62 0.95 -4.36
C ILE A 93 -5.97 2.16 -3.50
N PHE A 94 -6.39 3.24 -4.16
CA PHE A 94 -6.81 4.48 -3.51
C PHE A 94 -8.32 4.70 -3.60
N LEU A 95 -8.93 5.08 -2.47
CA LEU A 95 -10.33 5.47 -2.35
C LEU A 95 -10.40 6.84 -1.68
N SER A 96 -10.75 7.88 -2.45
CA SER A 96 -11.02 9.21 -1.90
C SER A 96 -12.48 9.32 -1.48
N ILE A 97 -12.74 9.60 -0.20
CA ILE A 97 -14.10 9.65 0.36
C ILE A 97 -14.94 10.75 -0.28
N ALA A 98 -14.33 11.91 -0.56
CA ALA A 98 -14.99 13.07 -1.16
C ALA A 98 -14.72 13.23 -2.66
N ASP A 99 -14.42 12.12 -3.37
CA ASP A 99 -14.18 12.15 -4.82
C ASP A 99 -15.39 12.77 -5.56
N SER A 100 -15.17 13.91 -6.22
CA SER A 100 -16.17 14.59 -7.01
C SER A 100 -16.06 14.30 -8.51
N LEU A 101 -14.94 13.70 -8.94
CA LEU A 101 -14.69 13.39 -10.35
C LEU A 101 -15.20 12.01 -10.74
N ARG A 102 -15.35 11.10 -9.76
CA ARG A 102 -15.88 9.76 -9.97
C ARG A 102 -17.09 9.52 -9.07
N PRO A 103 -18.17 8.95 -9.59
CA PRO A 103 -19.29 8.56 -8.75
C PRO A 103 -18.85 7.57 -7.67
N TRP A 104 -19.25 7.81 -6.42
CA TRP A 104 -19.07 6.86 -5.34
C TRP A 104 -19.80 5.55 -5.66
N ASN A 105 -19.06 4.45 -5.76
CA ASN A 105 -19.61 3.18 -6.23
C ASN A 105 -19.10 1.98 -5.40
N PRO A 106 -19.81 1.58 -4.35
CA PRO A 106 -19.45 0.43 -3.51
C PRO A 106 -19.30 -0.89 -4.29
N ALA A 107 -20.11 -1.09 -5.35
CA ALA A 107 -20.02 -2.30 -6.16
C ALA A 107 -18.70 -2.40 -6.95
N GLN A 108 -18.18 -1.27 -7.44
CA GLN A 108 -16.85 -1.24 -8.08
C GLN A 108 -15.74 -1.51 -7.08
N ILE A 109 -15.85 -0.99 -5.86
CA ILE A 109 -14.88 -1.27 -4.78
C ILE A 109 -14.88 -2.77 -4.48
N ALA A 110 -16.05 -3.37 -4.29
CA ALA A 110 -16.19 -4.81 -4.05
C ALA A 110 -15.61 -5.65 -5.19
N ALA A 111 -15.84 -5.26 -6.45
CA ALA A 111 -15.28 -5.93 -7.63
C ALA A 111 -13.74 -5.83 -7.67
N ALA A 112 -13.17 -4.68 -7.30
CA ALA A 112 -11.72 -4.51 -7.24
C ALA A 112 -11.09 -5.42 -6.17
N LEU A 113 -11.67 -5.49 -4.98
CA LEU A 113 -11.21 -6.40 -3.92
C LEU A 113 -11.28 -7.87 -4.35
N ALA A 114 -12.39 -8.28 -4.98
CA ALA A 114 -12.57 -9.64 -5.48
C ALA A 114 -11.56 -9.99 -6.58
N ALA A 115 -11.23 -9.04 -7.47
CA ALA A 115 -10.23 -9.25 -8.52
C ALA A 115 -8.82 -9.45 -7.94
N MET A 116 -8.46 -8.74 -6.87
CA MET A 116 -7.19 -8.95 -6.18
C MET A 116 -7.14 -10.30 -5.48
N ASP A 117 -8.19 -10.69 -4.77
CA ASP A 117 -8.29 -12.00 -4.10
C ASP A 117 -8.16 -13.16 -5.10
N ALA A 118 -8.78 -13.04 -6.28
CA ALA A 118 -8.66 -14.03 -7.35
C ALA A 118 -7.21 -14.23 -7.85
N LEU A 119 -6.34 -13.23 -7.65
CA LEU A 119 -4.91 -13.28 -7.96
C LEU A 119 -4.05 -13.70 -6.74
N GLY A 120 -4.67 -14.06 -5.62
CA GLY A 120 -3.98 -14.37 -4.36
C GLY A 120 -3.37 -13.15 -3.68
N ARG A 121 -3.81 -11.93 -4.03
CA ARG A 121 -3.30 -10.67 -3.47
C ARG A 121 -4.16 -10.18 -2.32
N ILE A 122 -3.51 -9.74 -1.26
CA ILE A 122 -4.15 -9.03 -0.16
C ILE A 122 -4.32 -7.56 -0.57
N PRO A 123 -5.54 -7.00 -0.55
CA PRO A 123 -5.75 -5.59 -0.81
C PRO A 123 -5.08 -4.72 0.27
N LEU A 124 -4.28 -3.76 -0.15
CA LEU A 124 -3.86 -2.60 0.64
C LEU A 124 -4.69 -1.42 0.13
N VAL A 125 -5.64 -0.96 0.94
CA VAL A 125 -6.63 0.03 0.52
C VAL A 125 -6.37 1.35 1.23
N ASP A 126 -5.99 2.37 0.46
CA ASP A 126 -5.96 3.73 1.00
C ASP A 126 -7.38 4.27 1.09
N ILE A 127 -7.79 4.68 2.28
CA ILE A 127 -9.07 5.35 2.56
C ILE A 127 -8.76 6.80 2.90
N ALA A 128 -8.75 7.66 1.89
CA ALA A 128 -8.37 9.05 2.03
C ALA A 128 -9.58 9.93 2.42
N PRO A 129 -9.60 10.54 3.62
CA PRO A 129 -10.60 11.53 4.00
C PRO A 129 -10.31 12.88 3.29
N ARG A 130 -10.41 12.86 1.97
CA ARG A 130 -10.16 13.99 1.08
C ARG A 130 -10.94 13.83 -0.22
N GLY A 131 -11.00 14.93 -0.98
CA GLY A 131 -11.48 14.95 -2.35
C GLY A 131 -10.44 14.43 -3.34
N ASN A 132 -10.81 14.41 -4.61
CA ASN A 132 -9.84 14.27 -5.68
C ASN A 132 -9.12 15.58 -5.87
N GLN A 133 -7.83 15.48 -5.87
CA GLN A 133 -7.01 16.56 -6.36
C GLN A 133 -7.02 16.64 -7.87
N PRO A 134 -7.04 17.82 -8.40
CA PRO A 134 -5.94 18.24 -9.25
C PRO A 134 -4.74 18.43 -8.33
N PHE A 135 -3.58 17.86 -8.64
CA PHE A 135 -2.34 18.30 -7.99
C PHE A 135 -2.00 19.68 -8.53
N PRO A 136 -2.35 20.76 -7.93
CA PRO A 136 -1.94 22.03 -8.40
C PRO A 136 -0.79 22.49 -7.53
N ALA A 137 0.06 23.30 -8.11
CA ALA A 137 0.91 24.18 -7.35
C ALA A 137 0.11 24.98 -6.28
N GLU A 138 -1.18 25.05 -6.44
CA GLU A 138 -2.19 25.61 -5.55
C GLU A 138 -2.38 24.81 -4.25
N LEU A 139 -2.05 23.52 -4.20
CA LEU A 139 -2.07 22.72 -2.96
C LEU A 139 -1.01 23.15 -1.95
N ALA A 140 0.06 23.79 -2.41
CA ALA A 140 1.02 24.44 -1.52
C ALA A 140 0.44 25.65 -0.76
N GLN A 141 -0.77 26.09 -1.10
CA GLN A 141 -1.45 27.24 -0.49
C GLN A 141 -2.67 26.86 0.34
N LEU A 142 -2.83 25.71 0.66
CA LEU A 142 -3.77 24.87 1.34
C LEU A 142 -4.61 25.46 2.41
N ALA A 143 -5.67 25.99 1.99
CA ALA A 143 -6.90 26.07 2.76
C ALA A 143 -8.08 25.65 1.88
N ASP A 144 -7.93 24.65 1.03
CA ASP A 144 -9.10 24.13 0.33
C ASP A 144 -9.82 23.12 1.22
N PRO A 145 -10.92 23.54 1.91
CA PRO A 145 -11.68 22.68 2.78
C PRO A 145 -12.39 21.53 2.02
N LEU A 146 -12.42 21.58 0.68
CA LEU A 146 -12.93 20.48 -0.15
C LEU A 146 -11.89 19.41 -0.39
N TYR A 147 -10.63 19.68 -0.09
CA TYR A 147 -9.54 18.76 -0.32
C TYR A 147 -9.40 17.78 0.83
N ALA A 148 -8.97 18.23 2.00
CA ALA A 148 -9.02 17.47 3.21
C ALA A 148 -10.40 17.66 3.87
N ILE A 149 -10.99 16.58 4.29
CA ILE A 149 -12.29 16.53 4.97
C ILE A 149 -12.21 15.77 6.30
N ASP A 150 -11.00 15.60 6.81
CA ASP A 150 -10.74 14.88 8.05
C ASP A 150 -11.40 15.54 9.26
N ASP A 151 -11.47 16.88 9.30
CA ASP A 151 -12.20 17.64 10.33
C ASP A 151 -13.73 17.43 10.23
N GLU A 152 -14.28 17.40 9.00
CA GLU A 152 -15.70 17.07 8.79
C GLU A 152 -16.01 15.62 9.17
N VAL A 153 -15.09 14.68 8.88
CA VAL A 153 -15.21 13.30 9.29
C VAL A 153 -15.13 13.19 10.79
N ALA A 154 -14.17 13.89 11.43
CA ALA A 154 -13.97 13.84 12.86
C ALA A 154 -15.19 14.34 13.66
N ASN A 155 -15.77 15.46 13.23
CA ASN A 155 -16.72 16.25 14.03
C ASN A 155 -18.16 16.22 13.50
N GLY A 156 -18.39 15.67 12.30
CA GLY A 156 -19.70 15.66 11.65
C GLY A 156 -20.19 14.27 11.25
N THR A 157 -21.29 14.24 10.52
CA THR A 157 -21.92 13.01 10.00
C THR A 157 -22.09 13.02 8.48
N LYS A 158 -21.67 14.07 7.80
CA LYS A 158 -21.82 14.28 6.36
C LYS A 158 -21.32 13.11 5.52
N TRP A 159 -20.23 12.49 5.96
CA TRP A 159 -19.54 11.41 5.22
C TRP A 159 -19.86 10.01 5.75
N ASP A 160 -20.64 9.89 6.83
CA ASP A 160 -20.92 8.62 7.50
C ASP A 160 -21.57 7.59 6.57
N SER A 161 -22.41 8.01 5.64
CA SER A 161 -23.02 7.10 4.66
C SER A 161 -21.98 6.44 3.75
N ARG A 162 -21.00 7.20 3.24
CA ARG A 162 -19.92 6.63 2.40
C ARG A 162 -18.98 5.74 3.21
N LEU A 163 -18.69 6.12 4.44
CA LEU A 163 -17.92 5.28 5.37
C LEU A 163 -18.65 3.98 5.68
N GLN A 164 -19.98 4.06 5.88
CA GLN A 164 -20.82 2.87 6.11
C GLN A 164 -20.84 1.95 4.87
N ASP A 165 -20.84 2.51 3.66
CA ASP A 165 -20.68 1.72 2.44
C ASP A 165 -19.38 0.92 2.42
N LEU A 166 -18.24 1.54 2.80
CA LEU A 166 -16.95 0.84 2.94
C LEU A 166 -17.01 -0.26 3.99
N VAL A 167 -17.58 0.04 5.16
CA VAL A 167 -17.80 -0.95 6.23
C VAL A 167 -18.57 -2.15 5.68
N ASN A 168 -19.66 -1.92 4.94
CA ASN A 168 -20.49 -2.97 4.37
C ASN A 168 -19.74 -3.79 3.31
N VAL A 169 -18.98 -3.13 2.41
CA VAL A 169 -18.17 -3.78 1.38
C VAL A 169 -17.11 -4.68 2.02
N PHE A 170 -16.35 -4.18 2.99
CA PHE A 170 -15.28 -4.94 3.61
C PHE A 170 -15.82 -6.08 4.48
N LYS A 171 -16.96 -5.86 5.16
CA LYS A 171 -17.68 -6.92 5.89
C LYS A 171 -18.14 -8.04 4.96
N ALA A 172 -18.67 -7.69 3.78
CA ALA A 172 -19.11 -8.65 2.78
C ALA A 172 -17.94 -9.38 2.10
N PHE A 173 -16.81 -8.72 1.91
CA PHE A 173 -15.60 -9.28 1.30
C PHE A 173 -15.01 -10.42 2.13
N ARG A 174 -14.99 -10.30 3.46
CA ARG A 174 -14.62 -11.34 4.44
C ARG A 174 -13.18 -11.87 4.34
N LYS A 175 -12.35 -11.35 3.46
CA LYS A 175 -10.93 -11.69 3.29
C LYS A 175 -10.05 -10.60 3.90
N PRO A 176 -8.78 -10.91 4.20
CA PRO A 176 -7.84 -9.94 4.74
C PRO A 176 -7.75 -8.65 3.92
N VAL A 177 -7.76 -7.51 4.59
CA VAL A 177 -7.52 -6.18 4.00
C VAL A 177 -6.63 -5.39 4.95
N LEU A 178 -5.61 -4.71 4.42
CA LEU A 178 -4.91 -3.63 5.11
C LEU A 178 -5.57 -2.31 4.69
N ALA A 179 -6.15 -1.56 5.65
CA ALA A 179 -6.79 -0.27 5.40
C ALA A 179 -5.87 0.87 5.88
N ARG A 180 -5.21 1.53 4.93
CA ARG A 180 -4.38 2.71 5.14
C ARG A 180 -5.27 3.93 5.18
N ILE A 181 -5.43 4.56 6.36
CA ILE A 181 -6.33 5.69 6.51
C ILE A 181 -5.56 6.99 6.34
N GLY A 182 -5.88 7.70 5.28
CA GLY A 182 -5.38 9.04 5.00
C GLY A 182 -4.02 9.10 4.30
N GLY A 183 -3.48 7.98 3.84
CA GLY A 183 -2.17 7.97 3.20
C GLY A 183 -1.11 8.59 4.09
N GLU A 184 -0.26 9.43 3.53
CA GLU A 184 0.82 10.17 4.20
C GLU A 184 0.27 11.32 5.05
N PHE A 185 -0.12 11.02 6.29
CA PHE A 185 -0.92 11.90 7.15
C PHE A 185 -0.35 13.30 7.34
N SER A 186 0.97 13.45 7.42
CA SER A 186 1.62 14.75 7.72
C SER A 186 2.12 15.49 6.49
N GLY A 187 1.92 14.92 5.28
CA GLY A 187 2.26 15.58 4.04
C GLY A 187 1.33 16.76 3.76
N ASN A 188 1.90 17.95 3.48
CA ASN A 188 1.11 19.14 3.15
C ASN A 188 0.29 18.97 1.87
N TRP A 189 0.69 18.01 0.99
CA TRP A 189 -0.05 17.64 -0.21
C TRP A 189 -1.38 16.91 0.06
N ASN A 190 -1.63 16.45 1.30
CA ASN A 190 -2.90 15.86 1.73
C ASN A 190 -3.80 16.88 2.44
N GLY A 191 -3.23 17.94 3.01
CA GLY A 191 -3.95 19.06 3.62
C GLY A 191 -4.71 18.70 4.92
N TYR A 192 -4.36 17.57 5.58
CA TYR A 192 -5.02 17.16 6.82
C TYR A 192 -4.76 18.13 7.98
N HIS A 193 -5.70 18.16 8.92
CA HIS A 193 -5.69 19.05 10.07
C HIS A 193 -5.03 18.40 11.28
N PRO A 194 -3.98 19.00 11.86
CA PRO A 194 -3.41 18.55 13.12
C PRO A 194 -4.49 18.40 14.19
N TYR A 195 -4.41 17.35 15.00
CA TYR A 195 -5.35 16.97 16.06
C TYR A 195 -6.75 16.54 15.59
N GLU A 196 -7.20 16.91 14.38
CA GLU A 196 -8.46 16.43 13.81
C GLU A 196 -8.28 15.13 13.04
N TYR A 197 -7.19 14.99 12.28
CA TYR A 197 -6.87 13.75 11.58
C TYR A 197 -6.86 12.51 12.50
N PRO A 198 -6.22 12.52 13.69
CA PRO A 198 -6.30 11.40 14.62
C PRO A 198 -7.73 11.04 15.04
N LYS A 199 -8.60 12.02 15.21
CA LYS A 199 -10.01 11.80 15.55
C LYS A 199 -10.78 11.17 14.40
N ALA A 200 -10.55 11.66 13.16
CA ALA A 200 -11.14 11.07 11.95
C ALA A 200 -10.71 9.61 11.77
N PHE A 201 -9.41 9.33 11.93
CA PHE A 201 -8.89 7.96 11.89
C PHE A 201 -9.60 7.07 12.90
N ARG A 202 -9.69 7.51 14.18
CA ARG A 202 -10.36 6.76 15.23
C ARG A 202 -11.84 6.54 14.95
N LYS A 203 -12.55 7.55 14.41
CA LYS A 203 -13.95 7.42 14.02
C LYS A 203 -14.15 6.34 12.96
N ILE A 204 -13.35 6.37 11.91
CA ILE A 204 -13.39 5.36 10.83
C ILE A 204 -13.19 3.96 11.42
N VAL A 205 -12.11 3.75 12.19
CA VAL A 205 -11.83 2.45 12.84
C VAL A 205 -13.01 1.99 13.72
N ASN A 206 -13.57 2.90 14.51
CA ASN A 206 -14.68 2.57 15.40
C ASN A 206 -15.95 2.19 14.64
N MET A 207 -16.23 2.78 13.48
CA MET A 207 -17.35 2.37 12.62
C MET A 207 -17.19 0.92 12.14
N PHE A 208 -15.99 0.54 11.68
CA PHE A 208 -15.70 -0.85 11.31
C PHE A 208 -15.86 -1.81 12.47
N ARG A 209 -15.32 -1.48 13.64
CA ARG A 209 -15.39 -2.30 14.85
C ARG A 209 -16.83 -2.45 15.36
N ALA A 210 -17.59 -1.36 15.39
CA ALA A 210 -19.00 -1.38 15.81
C ALA A 210 -19.88 -2.26 14.91
N ALA A 211 -19.52 -2.36 13.61
CA ALA A 211 -20.17 -3.24 12.66
C ALA A 211 -19.69 -4.71 12.75
N GLY A 212 -18.73 -5.03 13.62
CA GLY A 212 -18.17 -6.37 13.77
C GLY A 212 -17.26 -6.78 12.59
N VAL A 213 -16.65 -5.82 11.89
CA VAL A 213 -15.69 -6.09 10.80
C VAL A 213 -14.36 -6.44 11.44
N ASN A 214 -13.92 -7.68 11.27
CA ASN A 214 -12.71 -8.22 11.89
C ASN A 214 -11.62 -8.64 10.88
N ASN A 215 -11.92 -8.55 9.59
CA ASN A 215 -11.01 -8.89 8.48
C ASN A 215 -10.18 -7.69 7.99
N VAL A 216 -10.12 -6.59 8.75
CA VAL A 216 -9.36 -5.38 8.41
C VAL A 216 -8.28 -5.14 9.44
N ALA A 217 -7.07 -4.82 8.99
CA ALA A 217 -5.99 -4.26 9.80
C ALA A 217 -5.80 -2.78 9.42
N PHE A 218 -5.74 -1.89 10.41
CA PHE A 218 -5.69 -0.44 10.18
C PHE A 218 -4.25 0.06 10.20
N VAL A 219 -3.91 0.83 9.17
CA VAL A 219 -2.55 1.26 8.85
C VAL A 219 -2.44 2.78 8.96
N TRP A 220 -1.43 3.26 9.69
CA TRP A 220 -1.09 4.68 9.86
C TRP A 220 0.22 4.98 9.17
N CYS A 221 0.24 5.89 8.17
CA CYS A 221 1.32 6.05 7.21
C CYS A 221 1.98 7.43 7.25
N TYR A 222 3.31 7.43 7.26
CA TYR A 222 4.20 8.58 7.26
C TYR A 222 5.03 8.64 5.98
N GLU A 223 5.48 9.84 5.60
CA GLU A 223 6.45 10.08 4.53
C GLU A 223 7.59 10.97 5.05
N PRO A 224 8.87 10.60 4.86
CA PRO A 224 10.00 11.27 5.51
C PRO A 224 10.30 12.70 5.03
N ALA A 225 9.80 13.15 3.88
CA ALA A 225 9.91 14.56 3.48
C ALA A 225 9.04 15.46 4.37
N ALA A 226 7.96 14.93 4.96
CA ALA A 226 7.12 15.65 5.90
C ALA A 226 7.85 15.92 7.24
N PRO A 227 7.40 16.92 8.03
CA PRO A 227 7.97 17.16 9.35
C PRO A 227 7.96 15.93 10.26
N GLY A 228 8.98 15.80 11.13
CA GLY A 228 9.12 14.67 12.04
C GLY A 228 8.37 14.84 13.37
N ASP A 229 7.22 15.48 13.35
CA ASP A 229 6.38 15.80 14.51
C ASP A 229 5.24 14.82 14.77
N PHE A 230 5.34 13.62 14.18
CA PHE A 230 4.32 12.58 14.26
C PHE A 230 4.02 12.09 15.69
N ASP A 231 4.95 12.26 16.61
CA ASP A 231 4.84 11.92 18.03
C ASP A 231 4.61 13.15 18.93
N GLU A 232 4.43 14.36 18.34
CA GLU A 232 4.18 15.60 19.09
C GLU A 232 2.83 15.55 19.79
N GLN A 233 2.81 16.02 21.04
CA GLN A 233 1.61 16.18 21.85
C GLN A 233 1.43 17.64 22.28
N ASN A 234 0.19 18.08 22.36
CA ASN A 234 -0.14 19.37 22.97
C ASN A 234 -0.13 19.27 24.51
N ALA A 235 -0.36 20.41 25.17
CA ALA A 235 -0.36 20.50 26.64
C ALA A 235 -1.40 19.60 27.32
N SER A 236 -2.44 19.18 26.62
CA SER A 236 -3.44 18.22 27.13
C SER A 236 -3.06 16.75 26.90
N GLY A 237 -1.92 16.48 26.27
CA GLY A 237 -1.48 15.13 25.91
C GLY A 237 -2.10 14.57 24.62
N ALA A 238 -2.88 15.37 23.87
CA ALA A 238 -3.41 14.95 22.60
C ALA A 238 -2.30 14.94 21.54
N TYR A 239 -2.18 13.84 20.81
CA TYR A 239 -1.23 13.72 19.71
C TYR A 239 -1.65 14.58 18.51
N LYS A 240 -0.67 15.20 17.89
CA LYS A 240 -0.84 15.99 16.67
C LYS A 240 -1.29 15.14 15.49
N TRP A 241 -0.67 13.96 15.33
CA TRP A 241 -0.89 13.06 14.20
C TRP A 241 -1.19 11.62 14.57
N TYR A 242 -0.73 11.14 15.72
CA TYR A 242 -0.87 9.73 16.10
C TYR A 242 -2.26 9.39 16.63
N PRO A 243 -2.99 8.44 15.98
CA PRO A 243 -4.33 8.10 16.42
C PRO A 243 -4.40 7.29 17.73
N GLY A 244 -3.28 6.68 18.13
CA GLY A 244 -3.19 5.83 19.32
C GLY A 244 -3.02 4.34 19.01
N ALA A 245 -2.32 3.64 19.90
CA ALA A 245 -1.95 2.24 19.71
C ALA A 245 -3.16 1.28 19.70
N ASP A 246 -4.28 1.70 20.29
CA ASP A 246 -5.51 0.92 20.35
C ASP A 246 -6.27 0.85 19.01
N VAL A 247 -6.01 1.78 18.08
CA VAL A 247 -6.67 1.84 16.77
C VAL A 247 -5.71 1.63 15.60
N VAL A 248 -4.40 1.68 15.83
CA VAL A 248 -3.37 1.41 14.82
C VAL A 248 -2.90 -0.03 14.95
N ASP A 249 -3.13 -0.85 13.92
CA ASP A 249 -2.64 -2.23 13.86
C ASP A 249 -1.25 -2.30 13.25
N TRP A 250 -0.95 -1.46 12.25
CA TRP A 250 0.29 -1.37 11.51
C TRP A 250 0.76 0.07 11.36
N PHE A 251 2.04 0.28 11.48
CA PHE A 251 2.68 1.50 10.99
C PHE A 251 2.96 1.37 9.51
N SER A 252 3.07 2.51 8.81
CA SER A 252 3.46 2.54 7.40
C SER A 252 4.38 3.71 7.13
N ILE A 253 5.26 3.54 6.16
CA ILE A 253 6.17 4.59 5.70
C ILE A 253 6.33 4.47 4.19
N ASP A 254 6.44 5.60 3.49
CA ASP A 254 6.65 5.64 2.06
C ASP A 254 8.08 6.13 1.75
N PHE A 255 8.69 5.61 0.67
CA PHE A 255 10.07 5.92 0.30
C PHE A 255 10.21 6.24 -1.17
N PHE A 256 10.64 7.46 -1.48
CA PHE A 256 10.87 7.89 -2.85
C PHE A 256 12.28 8.42 -3.07
N ALA A 257 12.74 9.37 -2.25
CA ALA A 257 14.08 9.87 -2.35
C ALA A 257 15.11 8.90 -1.71
N LYS A 258 16.34 8.86 -2.26
CA LYS A 258 17.41 8.08 -1.62
C LYS A 258 17.73 8.57 -0.21
N GLY A 259 17.47 9.86 0.06
CA GLY A 259 17.63 10.46 1.38
C GLY A 259 16.67 9.95 2.44
N ASP A 260 15.61 9.23 2.06
CA ASP A 260 14.65 8.62 2.98
C ASP A 260 15.17 7.32 3.58
N ILE A 261 16.03 6.62 2.83
CA ILE A 261 16.46 5.24 3.12
C ILE A 261 17.91 5.12 3.53
N SER A 262 18.72 6.15 3.27
CA SER A 262 20.15 6.13 3.58
C SER A 262 20.72 7.55 3.66
N GLY A 263 21.82 7.70 4.38
CA GLY A 263 22.53 8.97 4.49
C GLY A 263 22.77 9.42 5.92
N PRO A 264 23.08 10.71 6.15
CA PRO A 264 23.24 11.24 7.51
C PRO A 264 21.89 11.27 8.22
N THR A 265 21.90 11.06 9.53
CA THR A 265 20.68 11.09 10.37
C THR A 265 20.31 12.47 10.87
N SER A 266 21.21 13.44 10.76
CA SER A 266 21.01 14.84 11.18
C SER A 266 21.06 15.79 9.99
N ALA A 267 20.33 16.90 10.08
CA ALA A 267 20.37 18.04 9.19
C ALA A 267 20.70 19.30 9.96
N HIS A 268 20.95 20.42 9.26
CA HIS A 268 21.33 21.69 9.87
C HIS A 268 20.38 22.15 11.02
N ASN A 269 19.06 21.92 10.86
CA ASN A 269 18.04 22.33 11.83
C ASN A 269 17.25 21.12 12.39
N GLY A 270 17.87 19.96 12.59
CA GLY A 270 17.21 18.78 13.16
C GLY A 270 17.51 17.47 12.41
N LEU A 271 16.52 16.60 12.35
CA LEU A 271 16.64 15.31 11.67
C LEU A 271 16.58 15.48 10.15
N SER A 272 17.44 14.76 9.44
CA SER A 272 17.31 14.52 8.00
C SER A 272 16.08 13.65 7.70
N ALA A 273 15.73 13.45 6.43
CA ALA A 273 14.70 12.49 6.05
C ALA A 273 15.02 11.09 6.59
N TYR A 274 16.27 10.62 6.42
CA TYR A 274 16.69 9.33 6.99
C TYR A 274 16.63 9.30 8.53
N GLY A 275 16.99 10.40 9.20
CA GLY A 275 16.84 10.50 10.65
C GLY A 275 15.38 10.40 11.10
N ARG A 276 14.45 10.99 10.36
CA ARG A 276 13.01 10.87 10.61
C ARG A 276 12.50 9.46 10.32
N THR A 277 12.97 8.82 9.24
CA THR A 277 12.70 7.39 8.97
C THR A 277 13.06 6.53 10.18
N LEU A 278 14.28 6.64 10.69
CA LEU A 278 14.72 5.83 11.83
C LEU A 278 13.89 6.12 13.10
N LYS A 279 13.60 7.39 13.39
CA LYS A 279 12.74 7.77 14.52
C LYS A 279 11.34 7.14 14.40
N PHE A 280 10.76 7.15 13.21
CA PHE A 280 9.43 6.56 12.97
C PHE A 280 9.44 5.03 13.12
N LEU A 281 10.45 4.36 12.56
CA LEU A 281 10.61 2.92 12.72
C LEU A 281 10.84 2.52 14.18
N ASP A 282 11.62 3.31 14.93
CA ASP A 282 11.85 3.08 16.37
C ASP A 282 10.56 3.27 17.19
N MET A 283 9.70 4.23 16.80
CA MET A 283 8.36 4.39 17.38
C MET A 283 7.47 3.17 17.13
N ALA A 284 7.51 2.59 15.92
CA ALA A 284 6.75 1.37 15.61
C ALA A 284 7.22 0.19 16.48
N VAL A 285 8.54 0.02 16.65
CA VAL A 285 9.13 -1.00 17.53
C VAL A 285 8.68 -0.80 18.98
N ALA A 286 8.76 0.44 19.48
CA ALA A 286 8.33 0.78 20.85
C ALA A 286 6.83 0.52 21.05
N ALA A 287 6.01 0.76 20.02
CA ALA A 287 4.58 0.46 20.02
C ALA A 287 4.25 -1.04 19.82
N GLN A 288 5.26 -1.89 19.60
CA GLN A 288 5.10 -3.31 19.26
C GLN A 288 4.21 -3.52 18.03
N LYS A 289 4.46 -2.74 16.96
CA LYS A 289 3.70 -2.80 15.71
C LYS A 289 4.63 -3.09 14.53
N PRO A 290 4.19 -3.93 13.57
CA PRO A 290 4.91 -4.12 12.32
C PRO A 290 4.75 -2.90 11.41
N VAL A 291 5.64 -2.81 10.41
CA VAL A 291 5.68 -1.72 9.44
C VAL A 291 5.43 -2.26 8.03
N VAL A 292 4.59 -1.54 7.27
CA VAL A 292 4.46 -1.70 5.82
C VAL A 292 5.06 -0.48 5.11
N ILE A 293 5.87 -0.69 4.10
CA ILE A 293 6.21 0.35 3.14
C ILE A 293 5.10 0.33 2.10
N ALA A 294 4.16 1.30 2.21
CA ALA A 294 2.96 1.28 1.38
C ALA A 294 3.21 1.77 -0.04
N GLU A 295 4.12 2.72 -0.21
CA GLU A 295 4.58 3.19 -1.51
C GLU A 295 6.10 3.31 -1.54
N SER A 296 6.72 2.92 -2.66
CA SER A 296 8.15 3.14 -2.85
C SER A 296 8.54 3.15 -4.33
N ALA A 297 9.39 4.09 -4.72
CA ALA A 297 10.00 4.17 -6.06
C ALA A 297 11.22 5.10 -6.04
N PRO A 298 12.24 4.87 -6.88
CA PRO A 298 13.43 5.72 -6.94
C PRO A 298 13.17 7.00 -7.75
N GLU A 299 12.42 7.95 -7.22
CA GLU A 299 11.92 9.14 -7.93
C GLU A 299 12.94 9.89 -8.79
N GLN A 300 14.23 9.87 -8.37
CA GLN A 300 15.31 10.64 -8.96
C GLN A 300 15.96 9.96 -10.18
N PHE A 301 15.61 8.70 -10.47
CA PHE A 301 16.27 7.89 -11.52
C PHE A 301 15.29 7.51 -12.62
N ASP A 302 15.72 7.67 -13.88
CA ASP A 302 14.99 7.23 -15.07
C ASP A 302 15.41 5.80 -15.43
N LEU A 303 14.57 4.82 -15.12
CA LEU A 303 14.86 3.41 -15.38
C LEU A 303 14.88 3.05 -16.87
N ALA A 304 14.38 3.92 -17.76
CA ALA A 304 14.49 3.75 -19.19
C ALA A 304 15.91 4.03 -19.71
N LYS A 305 16.75 4.69 -18.91
CA LYS A 305 18.14 5.02 -19.27
C LYS A 305 19.10 4.05 -18.58
N PRO A 306 19.87 3.24 -19.32
CA PRO A 306 20.72 2.18 -18.75
C PRO A 306 21.67 2.65 -17.64
N ALA A 307 22.30 3.82 -17.81
CA ALA A 307 23.20 4.37 -16.79
C ALA A 307 22.48 4.77 -15.51
N GLU A 308 21.31 5.43 -15.64
CA GLU A 308 20.49 5.81 -14.49
C GLU A 308 19.85 4.59 -13.80
N ALA A 309 19.43 3.56 -14.56
CA ALA A 309 18.95 2.30 -14.01
C ALA A 309 20.04 1.57 -13.19
N THR A 310 21.28 1.56 -13.67
CA THR A 310 22.42 1.01 -12.92
C THR A 310 22.68 1.81 -11.64
N ALA A 311 22.64 3.13 -11.72
CA ALA A 311 22.78 4.00 -10.54
C ALA A 311 21.63 3.82 -9.57
N ALA A 312 20.38 3.70 -10.05
CA ALA A 312 19.23 3.42 -9.22
C ALA A 312 19.40 2.13 -8.40
N TRP A 313 19.95 1.09 -9.03
CA TRP A 313 20.19 -0.16 -8.28
C TRP A 313 21.19 0.03 -7.14
N SER A 314 22.32 0.68 -7.38
CA SER A 314 23.37 0.86 -6.38
C SER A 314 23.03 1.91 -5.31
N GLU A 315 22.30 2.97 -5.68
CA GLU A 315 22.08 4.13 -4.82
C GLU A 315 20.72 4.14 -4.14
N TRP A 316 19.74 3.39 -4.66
CA TRP A 316 18.40 3.33 -4.10
C TRP A 316 17.96 1.88 -3.78
N PHE A 317 17.90 0.96 -4.77
CA PHE A 317 17.37 -0.39 -4.53
C PHE A 317 18.21 -1.20 -3.55
N ALA A 318 19.53 -1.20 -3.67
CA ALA A 318 20.39 -1.95 -2.75
C ALA A 318 20.30 -1.41 -1.31
N PRO A 319 20.40 -0.08 -1.05
CA PRO A 319 20.12 0.49 0.27
C PRO A 319 18.70 0.21 0.78
N TYR A 320 17.67 0.27 -0.08
CA TYR A 320 16.28 -0.03 0.25
C TYR A 320 16.12 -1.48 0.75
N PHE A 321 16.63 -2.44 0.02
CA PHE A 321 16.59 -3.85 0.44
C PHE A 321 17.50 -4.14 1.64
N ALA A 322 18.58 -3.39 1.82
CA ALA A 322 19.41 -3.46 3.01
C ALA A 322 18.66 -2.93 4.25
N LEU A 323 17.92 -1.83 4.11
CA LEU A 323 17.05 -1.31 5.17
C LEU A 323 15.98 -2.34 5.56
N ILE A 324 15.26 -2.92 4.61
CA ILE A 324 14.28 -3.99 4.85
C ILE A 324 14.93 -5.20 5.57
N ALA A 325 16.15 -5.56 5.21
CA ALA A 325 16.85 -6.67 5.84
C ALA A 325 17.36 -6.34 7.26
N GLY A 326 17.73 -5.08 7.49
CA GLY A 326 18.26 -4.60 8.77
C GLY A 326 17.20 -4.19 9.80
N ARG A 327 15.95 -4.02 9.37
CA ARG A 327 14.82 -3.56 10.20
C ARG A 327 13.72 -4.63 10.22
N PRO A 328 13.77 -5.59 11.13
CA PRO A 328 12.88 -6.76 11.15
C PRO A 328 11.42 -6.42 11.39
N GLU A 329 11.10 -5.23 11.86
CA GLU A 329 9.75 -4.68 11.95
C GLU A 329 9.14 -4.37 10.58
N ILE A 330 9.95 -4.15 9.52
CA ILE A 330 9.44 -3.99 8.15
C ILE A 330 9.02 -5.37 7.65
N LYS A 331 7.72 -5.60 7.61
CA LYS A 331 7.10 -6.88 7.27
C LYS A 331 6.41 -6.91 5.91
N TRP A 332 6.33 -5.76 5.26
CA TRP A 332 5.60 -5.60 4.01
C TRP A 332 6.14 -4.43 3.21
N PHE A 333 6.23 -4.56 1.90
CA PHE A 333 6.55 -3.43 1.03
C PHE A 333 5.79 -3.49 -0.29
N THR A 334 5.58 -2.32 -0.88
CA THR A 334 4.92 -2.11 -2.16
C THR A 334 5.82 -1.28 -3.06
N TYR A 335 6.10 -1.76 -4.27
CA TYR A 335 6.79 -0.99 -5.28
C TYR A 335 5.80 -0.35 -6.25
N VAL A 336 5.92 0.96 -6.46
CA VAL A 336 5.09 1.73 -7.39
C VAL A 336 5.78 1.77 -8.75
N THR A 337 5.42 0.85 -9.64
CA THR A 337 5.89 0.86 -11.03
C THR A 337 5.06 1.86 -11.82
N TYR A 338 5.66 3.01 -12.16
CA TYR A 338 4.96 4.09 -12.86
C TYR A 338 5.96 5.02 -13.59
N ASP A 339 5.55 5.54 -14.73
CA ASP A 339 6.26 6.62 -15.40
C ASP A 339 5.74 7.98 -14.92
N TRP A 340 6.38 8.54 -13.89
CA TRP A 340 5.98 9.81 -13.29
C TRP A 340 6.09 11.01 -14.22
N THR A 341 6.82 10.86 -15.35
CA THR A 341 6.91 11.92 -16.37
C THR A 341 5.59 12.11 -17.12
N GLN A 342 4.67 11.14 -17.05
CA GLN A 342 3.33 11.25 -17.64
C GLN A 342 2.41 12.19 -16.85
N GLY A 343 2.69 12.44 -15.58
CA GLY A 343 1.97 13.40 -14.76
C GLY A 343 2.66 14.77 -14.77
N SER A 344 2.00 15.82 -15.27
CA SER A 344 2.59 17.16 -15.36
C SER A 344 3.14 17.69 -14.02
N TYR A 345 2.44 17.38 -12.92
CA TYR A 345 2.87 17.76 -11.57
C TYR A 345 4.18 17.07 -11.19
N TYR A 346 4.23 15.75 -11.23
CA TYR A 346 5.42 14.99 -10.84
C TYR A 346 6.63 15.29 -11.74
N ALA A 347 6.38 15.42 -13.05
CA ALA A 347 7.42 15.82 -14.00
C ALA A 347 8.00 17.20 -13.66
N SER A 348 7.17 18.17 -13.23
CA SER A 348 7.61 19.49 -12.80
C SER A 348 8.44 19.47 -11.51
N GLN A 349 8.26 18.47 -10.66
CA GLN A 349 9.05 18.21 -9.46
C GLN A 349 10.33 17.41 -9.73
N GLY A 350 10.57 17.04 -10.99
CA GLY A 350 11.76 16.33 -11.40
C GLY A 350 11.68 14.80 -11.25
N TRP A 351 10.51 14.24 -10.93
CA TRP A 351 10.30 12.80 -10.86
C TRP A 351 10.49 12.14 -12.23
N LYS A 352 11.01 10.94 -12.24
CA LYS A 352 11.46 10.22 -13.42
C LYS A 352 10.59 9.01 -13.74
N ASN A 353 10.95 8.30 -14.79
CA ASN A 353 10.30 7.05 -15.16
C ASN A 353 10.78 5.90 -14.27
N ASN A 354 9.91 5.39 -13.40
CA ASN A 354 10.18 4.26 -12.51
C ASN A 354 9.42 2.99 -12.91
N ASP A 355 8.96 2.91 -14.17
CA ASP A 355 8.38 1.68 -14.70
C ASP A 355 9.47 0.60 -14.82
N LEU A 356 9.37 -0.46 -14.01
CA LEU A 356 10.31 -1.58 -14.07
C LEU A 356 10.30 -2.27 -15.43
N ALA A 357 9.16 -2.29 -16.13
CA ALA A 357 9.02 -2.99 -17.41
C ALA A 357 9.85 -2.38 -18.55
N VAL A 358 10.36 -1.15 -18.40
CA VAL A 358 11.18 -0.51 -19.43
C VAL A 358 12.64 -0.98 -19.43
N SER A 359 13.08 -1.72 -18.40
CA SER A 359 14.46 -2.16 -18.24
C SER A 359 14.57 -3.64 -17.92
N GLY A 360 14.85 -4.47 -18.92
CA GLY A 360 15.06 -5.91 -18.73
C GLY A 360 16.13 -6.25 -17.67
N PRO A 361 17.32 -5.60 -17.66
CA PRO A 361 18.29 -5.81 -16.59
C PRO A 361 17.75 -5.47 -15.18
N MET A 362 16.96 -4.40 -15.04
CA MET A 362 16.36 -4.03 -13.76
C MET A 362 15.32 -5.06 -13.30
N VAL A 363 14.45 -5.51 -14.20
CA VAL A 363 13.50 -6.59 -13.92
C VAL A 363 14.22 -7.85 -13.45
N ALA A 364 15.31 -8.24 -14.13
CA ALA A 364 16.08 -9.42 -13.76
C ALA A 364 16.71 -9.30 -12.36
N GLN A 365 17.31 -8.15 -12.04
CA GLN A 365 17.87 -7.89 -10.70
C GLN A 365 16.79 -7.87 -9.61
N TYR A 366 15.67 -7.21 -9.88
CA TYR A 366 14.54 -7.15 -8.94
C TYR A 366 13.93 -8.54 -8.71
N ALA A 367 13.73 -9.33 -9.78
CA ALA A 367 13.25 -10.71 -9.68
C ALA A 367 14.24 -11.61 -8.92
N ALA A 368 15.54 -11.42 -9.10
CA ALA A 368 16.56 -12.13 -8.34
C ALA A 368 16.56 -11.77 -6.85
N GLU A 369 16.28 -10.51 -6.51
CA GLU A 369 16.07 -10.11 -5.11
C GLU A 369 14.83 -10.81 -4.54
N LEU A 370 13.70 -10.76 -5.25
CA LEU A 370 12.43 -11.38 -4.83
C LEU A 370 12.50 -12.91 -4.72
N ALA A 371 13.44 -13.56 -5.37
CA ALA A 371 13.67 -15.01 -5.27
C ALA A 371 14.24 -15.45 -3.90
N LYS A 372 14.69 -14.50 -3.08
CA LYS A 372 15.23 -14.83 -1.75
C LYS A 372 14.14 -15.35 -0.83
N PRO A 373 14.42 -16.39 -0.01
CA PRO A 373 13.40 -17.05 0.83
C PRO A 373 12.69 -16.14 1.83
N LYS A 374 13.22 -14.96 2.12
CA LYS A 374 12.60 -13.99 3.04
C LYS A 374 11.32 -13.37 2.46
N TYR A 375 11.13 -13.36 1.14
CA TYR A 375 9.94 -12.76 0.55
C TYR A 375 8.78 -13.74 0.47
N LEU A 376 7.58 -13.23 0.72
CA LEU A 376 6.33 -13.96 0.68
C LEU A 376 5.57 -13.55 -0.59
N HIS A 377 5.14 -14.56 -1.35
CA HIS A 377 4.51 -14.42 -2.65
C HIS A 377 3.01 -14.73 -2.60
N ALA A 378 2.27 -14.45 -3.67
CA ALA A 378 0.82 -14.63 -3.74
C ALA A 378 0.35 -16.04 -3.36
N SER A 379 1.11 -17.09 -3.70
CA SER A 379 0.81 -18.49 -3.34
C SER A 379 0.98 -18.80 -1.84
N GLU A 380 1.58 -17.89 -1.07
CA GLU A 380 1.93 -18.09 0.33
C GLU A 380 1.13 -17.21 1.30
N THR A 381 0.16 -16.44 0.82
CA THR A 381 -0.64 -15.52 1.66
C THR A 381 -1.38 -16.22 2.79
N SER A 382 -1.64 -17.52 2.66
CA SER A 382 -2.20 -18.36 3.73
C SER A 382 -1.32 -18.47 4.98
N LEU A 383 -0.03 -18.08 4.90
CA LEU A 383 0.89 -18.06 6.03
C LEU A 383 0.73 -16.82 6.91
N LEU A 384 -0.01 -15.80 6.45
CA LEU A 384 -0.27 -14.60 7.25
C LEU A 384 -1.05 -14.96 8.51
N LYS A 385 -0.69 -14.31 9.62
CA LYS A 385 -1.36 -14.51 10.90
C LYS A 385 -2.87 -14.28 10.76
N ASP A 386 -3.65 -15.15 11.37
CA ASP A 386 -5.11 -15.09 11.34
C ASP A 386 -5.77 -15.29 9.96
N TYR A 387 -4.99 -15.48 8.88
CA TYR A 387 -5.54 -15.66 7.52
C TYR A 387 -6.58 -16.80 7.47
N ALA A 388 -6.34 -17.89 8.19
CA ALA A 388 -7.23 -19.04 8.19
C ALA A 388 -8.64 -18.74 8.75
N LEU A 389 -8.79 -17.66 9.52
CA LEU A 389 -10.09 -17.21 10.06
C LEU A 389 -10.99 -16.59 8.98
N PHE A 390 -10.42 -16.29 7.81
CA PHE A 390 -11.07 -15.54 6.72
C PHE A 390 -11.07 -16.29 5.38
N LYS A 391 -11.09 -17.64 5.44
CA LYS A 391 -11.18 -18.50 4.25
C LYS A 391 -12.63 -18.65 3.77
#